data_d9b1f6b3f1341fc281f2f9532e733f3c
#
_entry.id   d9b1f6b3f1341fc281f2f9532e733f3c
#
_cell.length_a   1.000
_cell.length_b   1.000
_cell.length_c   1.000
_cell.angle_alpha   90.00
_cell.angle_beta   90.00
_cell.angle_gamma   90.00
#
_symmetry.space_group_name_H-M   'P 1'
#
loop_
_entity.id
_entity.type
_entity.pdbx_description
1 polymer ?
#
loop_
_entity_poly.entity_id
_entity_poly.type
_entity_poly.pdbx_seq_one_letter_code
_entity_poly.pdbx_strand_id
1 'polypeptide(L)'
;MELGKATISSENNLCLISIYSKQIAALYKILLEKIYFYNLSINILNYHEFSKESNLSFLISHNYINDISKILDELKFIYLDCTIKITKKTSFITIHDSVINTNKVLNFYNILSNLEVSIYYYNLKNNKFTICISNNYYCNVMKLIYSYF
;
A
#
# COMPACT_ATOMS: atom_id res chain seq x y z
N MET A 1 6.77 31.50 -14.86
CA MET A 1 6.93 30.03 -14.73
C MET A 1 5.71 29.49 -14.00
N GLU A 2 4.80 28.87 -14.72
CA GLU A 2 3.69 28.21 -14.05
C GLU A 2 4.27 27.01 -13.29
N LEU A 3 4.23 27.07 -11.96
CA LEU A 3 4.47 25.91 -11.10
C LEU A 3 3.35 24.91 -11.43
N GLY A 4 3.71 23.78 -12.03
CA GLY A 4 2.75 22.74 -12.35
C GLY A 4 1.92 22.38 -11.12
N LYS A 5 0.61 22.31 -11.28
CA LYS A 5 -0.27 21.85 -10.22
C LYS A 5 0.04 20.40 -9.89
N ALA A 6 -0.03 20.04 -8.60
CA ALA A 6 0.07 18.66 -8.18
C ALA A 6 -1.01 17.80 -8.85
N THR A 7 -0.62 16.63 -9.32
CA THR A 7 -1.55 15.63 -9.84
C THR A 7 -1.89 14.66 -8.71
N ILE A 8 -3.17 14.49 -8.41
CA ILE A 8 -3.64 13.65 -7.32
C ILE A 8 -4.50 12.53 -7.90
N SER A 9 -4.17 11.30 -7.56
CA SER A 9 -4.98 10.12 -7.90
C SER A 9 -5.26 9.31 -6.65
N SER A 10 -6.37 8.59 -6.64
CA SER A 10 -6.74 7.77 -5.51
C SER A 10 -7.53 6.54 -5.92
N GLU A 11 -7.41 5.49 -5.13
CA GLU A 11 -8.22 4.28 -5.19
C GLU A 11 -8.75 3.96 -3.80
N ASN A 12 -10.05 3.62 -3.73
CA ASN A 12 -10.73 3.25 -2.50
C ASN A 12 -11.11 1.77 -2.51
N ASN A 13 -11.57 1.29 -1.36
CA ASN A 13 -12.08 -0.07 -1.18
C ASN A 13 -11.02 -1.11 -1.56
N LEU A 14 -9.81 -0.91 -1.06
CA LEU A 14 -8.70 -1.82 -1.24
C LEU A 14 -8.45 -2.65 0.02
N CYS A 15 -7.74 -3.75 -0.17
CA CYS A 15 -7.16 -4.53 0.92
C CYS A 15 -5.64 -4.42 0.84
N LEU A 16 -5.02 -4.08 1.96
CA LEU A 16 -3.57 -4.13 2.13
C LEU A 16 -3.21 -5.49 2.72
N ILE A 17 -2.37 -6.24 2.02
CA ILE A 17 -1.93 -7.57 2.44
C ILE A 17 -0.44 -7.51 2.70
N SER A 18 -0.05 -7.94 3.90
CA SER A 18 1.35 -8.03 4.30
C SER A 18 1.70 -9.46 4.67
N ILE A 19 2.77 -9.98 4.08
CA ILE A 19 3.22 -11.37 4.24
C ILE A 19 4.65 -11.36 4.77
N TYR A 20 4.89 -12.11 5.83
CA TYR A 20 6.19 -12.30 6.46
C TYR A 20 6.56 -13.78 6.37
N SER A 21 7.74 -14.09 5.82
CA SER A 21 8.26 -15.45 5.75
C SER A 21 9.76 -15.41 5.54
N LYS A 22 10.50 -16.35 6.14
CA LYS A 22 11.92 -16.54 5.86
C LYS A 22 12.19 -16.99 4.42
N GLN A 23 11.18 -17.56 3.75
CA GLN A 23 11.24 -18.06 2.39
C GLN A 23 10.49 -17.13 1.42
N ILE A 24 10.56 -15.83 1.66
CA ILE A 24 9.75 -14.85 0.92
C ILE A 24 9.98 -14.88 -0.60
N ALA A 25 11.19 -15.13 -1.07
CA ALA A 25 11.49 -15.21 -2.50
C ALA A 25 10.74 -16.35 -3.19
N ALA A 26 10.77 -17.55 -2.61
CA ALA A 26 10.06 -18.70 -3.13
C ALA A 26 8.54 -18.50 -3.03
N LEU A 27 8.06 -17.97 -1.91
CA LEU A 27 6.66 -17.63 -1.69
C LEU A 27 6.17 -16.62 -2.72
N TYR A 28 6.93 -15.55 -2.97
CA TYR A 28 6.59 -14.50 -3.91
C TYR A 28 6.41 -15.03 -5.33
N LYS A 29 7.30 -15.94 -5.75
CA LYS A 29 7.18 -16.59 -7.06
C LYS A 29 5.88 -17.36 -7.21
N ILE A 30 5.52 -18.16 -6.21
CA ILE A 30 4.28 -18.94 -6.22
C ILE A 30 3.06 -18.01 -6.17
N LEU A 31 3.11 -16.97 -5.36
CA LEU A 31 2.05 -15.97 -5.30
C LEU A 31 1.80 -15.34 -6.68
N LEU A 32 2.84 -14.90 -7.38
CA LEU A 32 2.71 -14.31 -8.71
C LEU A 32 2.15 -15.29 -9.73
N GLU A 33 2.56 -16.55 -9.70
CA GLU A 33 2.02 -17.60 -10.57
C GLU A 33 0.52 -17.79 -10.36
N LYS A 34 0.08 -17.81 -9.10
CA LYS A 34 -1.35 -17.93 -8.76
C LYS A 34 -2.15 -16.71 -9.12
N ILE A 35 -1.62 -15.51 -8.87
CA ILE A 35 -2.25 -14.25 -9.27
C ILE A 35 -2.44 -14.19 -10.78
N TYR A 36 -1.44 -14.59 -11.54
CA TYR A 36 -1.54 -14.69 -12.99
C TYR A 36 -2.62 -15.71 -13.43
N PHE A 37 -2.62 -16.88 -12.82
CA PHE A 37 -3.59 -17.94 -13.13
C PHE A 37 -5.04 -17.49 -12.89
N TYR A 38 -5.30 -16.80 -11.80
CA TYR A 38 -6.63 -16.26 -11.47
C TYR A 38 -6.94 -14.92 -12.15
N ASN A 39 -6.04 -14.42 -12.98
CA ASN A 39 -6.17 -13.15 -13.70
C ASN A 39 -6.46 -11.97 -12.75
N LEU A 40 -5.78 -11.93 -11.62
CA LEU A 40 -5.89 -10.86 -10.64
C LEU A 40 -4.86 -9.76 -10.92
N SER A 41 -5.19 -8.54 -10.52
CA SER A 41 -4.28 -7.40 -10.58
C SER A 41 -3.93 -6.94 -9.17
N ILE A 42 -2.64 -6.82 -8.87
CA ILE A 42 -2.15 -6.33 -7.58
C ILE A 42 -1.17 -5.17 -7.78
N ASN A 43 -1.03 -4.36 -6.73
CA ASN A 43 -0.03 -3.30 -6.67
C ASN A 43 0.98 -3.61 -5.56
N ILE A 44 2.20 -3.98 -5.94
CA ILE A 44 3.28 -4.26 -5.00
C ILE A 44 3.78 -2.94 -4.41
N LEU A 45 3.72 -2.81 -3.09
CA LEU A 45 4.21 -1.64 -2.38
C LEU A 45 5.62 -1.84 -1.84
N ASN A 46 5.91 -3.02 -1.38
CA ASN A 46 7.15 -3.31 -0.64
C ASN A 46 7.53 -4.78 -0.78
N TYR A 47 8.83 -5.03 -0.98
CA TYR A 47 9.41 -6.36 -1.03
C TYR A 47 10.81 -6.33 -0.43
N HIS A 48 11.04 -7.10 0.62
CA HIS A 48 12.36 -7.24 1.28
C HIS A 48 12.71 -8.69 1.49
N GLU A 49 13.91 -9.05 1.03
CA GLU A 49 14.45 -10.41 1.08
C GLU A 49 15.39 -10.68 2.28
N PHE A 50 15.71 -9.66 3.09
CA PHE A 50 16.82 -9.76 4.04
C PHE A 50 16.45 -10.30 5.41
N SER A 51 17.07 -11.43 5.74
CA SER A 51 17.30 -12.12 7.03
C SER A 51 16.11 -12.25 8.00
N LYS A 52 15.87 -11.32 8.89
CA LYS A 52 14.90 -11.47 9.98
C LYS A 52 13.55 -10.81 9.68
N GLU A 53 13.49 -9.96 8.67
CA GLU A 53 12.34 -9.14 8.33
C GLU A 53 11.92 -9.28 6.85
N SER A 54 12.08 -10.48 6.29
CA SER A 54 11.65 -10.75 4.92
C SER A 54 10.14 -10.59 4.80
N ASN A 55 9.70 -9.61 4.01
CA ASN A 55 8.29 -9.31 3.88
C ASN A 55 7.92 -8.83 2.48
N LEU A 56 6.63 -8.95 2.20
CA LEU A 56 5.99 -8.49 0.98
C LEU A 56 4.68 -7.80 1.37
N SER A 57 4.44 -6.62 0.82
CA SER A 57 3.17 -5.91 0.98
C SER A 57 2.61 -5.50 -0.36
N PHE A 58 1.32 -5.70 -0.56
CA PHE A 58 0.64 -5.33 -1.80
C PHE A 58 -0.80 -4.93 -1.54
N LEU A 59 -1.35 -4.19 -2.49
CA LEU A 59 -2.76 -3.80 -2.51
C LEU A 59 -3.51 -4.60 -3.55
N ILE A 60 -4.74 -4.95 -3.22
CA ILE A 60 -5.69 -5.59 -4.14
C ILE A 60 -7.09 -5.00 -3.91
N SER A 61 -7.89 -4.91 -4.98
CA SER A 61 -9.28 -4.50 -4.85
C SER A 61 -10.04 -5.46 -3.93
N HIS A 62 -10.89 -4.91 -3.06
CA HIS A 62 -11.77 -5.70 -2.19
C HIS A 62 -12.67 -6.67 -2.97
N ASN A 63 -12.98 -6.36 -4.22
CA ASN A 63 -13.77 -7.22 -5.09
C ASN A 63 -13.15 -8.61 -5.30
N TYR A 64 -11.83 -8.73 -5.13
CA TYR A 64 -11.09 -10.00 -5.28
C TYR A 64 -10.72 -10.66 -3.96
N ILE A 65 -11.32 -10.23 -2.84
CA ILE A 65 -10.94 -10.72 -1.52
C ILE A 65 -11.13 -12.24 -1.36
N ASN A 66 -12.17 -12.79 -1.97
CA ASN A 66 -12.43 -14.23 -1.90
C ASN A 66 -11.36 -15.04 -2.65
N ASP A 67 -10.98 -14.60 -3.85
CA ASP A 67 -9.96 -15.28 -4.64
C ASP A 67 -8.58 -15.17 -3.98
N ILE A 68 -8.22 -13.97 -3.50
CA ILE A 68 -6.93 -13.81 -2.82
C ILE A 68 -6.87 -14.57 -1.50
N SER A 69 -7.97 -14.66 -0.76
CA SER A 69 -8.02 -15.45 0.48
C SER A 69 -7.72 -16.94 0.23
N LYS A 70 -8.22 -17.50 -0.84
CA LYS A 70 -7.91 -18.89 -1.23
C LYS A 70 -6.43 -19.07 -1.54
N ILE A 71 -5.85 -18.14 -2.28
CA ILE A 71 -4.41 -18.14 -2.60
C ILE A 71 -3.58 -18.06 -1.31
N LEU A 72 -3.94 -17.15 -0.40
CA LEU A 72 -3.23 -16.95 0.85
C LEU A 72 -3.32 -18.19 1.76
N ASP A 73 -4.47 -18.87 1.80
CA ASP A 73 -4.63 -20.11 2.55
C ASP A 73 -3.72 -21.22 2.00
N GLU A 74 -3.61 -21.33 0.68
CA GLU A 74 -2.68 -22.27 0.04
C GLU A 74 -1.22 -21.94 0.39
N LEU A 75 -0.84 -20.66 0.40
CA LEU A 75 0.51 -20.23 0.79
C LEU A 75 0.83 -20.58 2.25
N LYS A 76 -0.12 -20.39 3.16
CA LYS A 76 0.03 -20.80 4.57
C LYS A 76 0.23 -22.29 4.73
N PHE A 77 -0.40 -23.07 3.89
CA PHE A 77 -0.25 -24.53 3.89
C PHE A 77 1.14 -24.96 3.40
N ILE A 78 1.66 -24.29 2.36
CA ILE A 78 2.98 -24.61 1.79
C ILE A 78 4.11 -24.08 2.68
N TYR A 79 3.97 -22.86 3.21
CA TYR A 79 4.98 -22.18 4.03
C TYR A 79 4.48 -22.02 5.46
N LEU A 80 4.85 -22.94 6.35
CA LEU A 80 4.37 -22.98 7.72
C LEU A 80 4.84 -21.83 8.59
N ASP A 81 5.96 -21.17 8.23
CA ASP A 81 6.47 -19.98 8.90
C ASP A 81 5.80 -18.68 8.44
N CYS A 82 4.88 -18.76 7.49
CA CYS A 82 4.23 -17.62 6.88
C CYS A 82 3.23 -16.97 7.83
N THR A 83 3.39 -15.66 8.04
CA THR A 83 2.44 -14.82 8.76
C THR A 83 1.81 -13.83 7.79
N ILE A 84 0.49 -13.77 7.75
CA ILE A 84 -0.25 -12.93 6.83
C ILE A 84 -1.16 -11.99 7.62
N LYS A 85 -1.08 -10.70 7.31
CA LYS A 85 -1.98 -9.67 7.84
C LYS A 85 -2.77 -9.05 6.68
N ILE A 86 -4.09 -9.01 6.83
CA ILE A 86 -5.01 -8.39 5.87
C ILE A 86 -5.66 -7.17 6.54
N THR A 87 -5.48 -6.00 5.94
CA THR A 87 -6.14 -4.77 6.38
C THR A 87 -7.14 -4.37 5.30
N LYS A 88 -8.43 -4.49 5.63
CA LYS A 88 -9.54 -4.17 4.72
C LYS A 88 -9.91 -2.68 4.80
N LYS A 89 -10.72 -2.21 3.84
CA LYS A 89 -11.25 -0.85 3.79
C LYS A 89 -10.15 0.19 3.82
N THR A 90 -9.20 0.06 2.92
CA THR A 90 -8.09 1.00 2.77
C THR A 90 -8.24 1.86 1.52
N SER A 91 -7.66 3.04 1.57
CA SER A 91 -7.55 3.97 0.44
C SER A 91 -6.09 4.22 0.14
N PHE A 92 -5.75 4.28 -1.14
CA PHE A 92 -4.40 4.56 -1.61
C PHE A 92 -4.40 5.87 -2.40
N ILE A 93 -3.62 6.84 -1.95
CA ILE A 93 -3.56 8.18 -2.52
C ILE A 93 -2.15 8.44 -3.02
N THR A 94 -2.06 8.93 -4.24
CA THR A 94 -0.81 9.31 -4.88
C THR A 94 -0.82 10.79 -5.20
N ILE A 95 0.22 11.51 -4.77
CA ILE A 95 0.43 12.92 -5.08
C ILE A 95 1.71 13.01 -5.88
N HIS A 96 1.62 13.53 -7.10
CA HIS A 96 2.75 13.83 -7.95
C HIS A 96 2.89 15.34 -8.11
N ASP A 97 4.00 15.90 -7.63
CA ASP A 97 4.26 17.33 -7.65
C ASP A 97 5.76 17.56 -7.92
N SER A 98 6.06 18.31 -8.95
CA SER A 98 7.46 18.64 -9.31
C SER A 98 8.21 19.40 -8.21
N VAL A 99 7.50 20.02 -7.27
CA VAL A 99 8.05 20.81 -6.16
C VAL A 99 7.97 20.07 -4.83
N ILE A 100 7.54 18.81 -4.81
CA ILE A 100 7.44 18.04 -3.57
C ILE A 100 8.83 17.79 -2.99
N ASN A 101 8.99 18.05 -1.69
CA ASN A 101 10.22 17.82 -0.97
C ASN A 101 9.96 17.14 0.37
N THR A 102 11.04 16.64 0.99
CA THR A 102 10.97 15.92 2.25
C THR A 102 10.32 16.72 3.37
N ASN A 103 10.62 18.02 3.48
CA ASN A 103 10.06 18.86 4.53
C ASN A 103 8.54 19.01 4.39
N LYS A 104 8.06 19.21 3.18
CA LYS A 104 6.63 19.34 2.89
C LYS A 104 5.88 18.05 3.24
N VAL A 105 6.44 16.90 2.87
CA VAL A 105 5.88 15.58 3.19
C VAL A 105 5.91 15.32 4.70
N LEU A 106 7.02 15.63 5.38
CA LEU A 106 7.13 15.46 6.82
C LEU A 106 6.11 16.30 7.58
N ASN A 107 5.94 17.56 7.20
CA ASN A 107 4.95 18.44 7.81
C ASN A 107 3.52 17.91 7.59
N PHE A 108 3.21 17.44 6.39
CA PHE A 108 1.92 16.83 6.08
C PHE A 108 1.69 15.56 6.92
N TYR A 109 2.70 14.69 7.01
CA TYR A 109 2.65 13.48 7.83
C TYR A 109 2.38 13.83 9.30
N ASN A 110 3.04 14.85 9.84
CA ASN A 110 2.83 15.31 11.20
C ASN A 110 1.39 15.82 11.43
N ILE A 111 0.82 16.52 10.46
CA ILE A 111 -0.59 16.94 10.53
C ILE A 111 -1.51 15.72 10.61
N LEU A 112 -1.29 14.72 9.79
CA LEU A 112 -2.09 13.48 9.82
C LEU A 112 -1.94 12.74 11.16
N SER A 113 -0.73 12.68 11.70
CA SER A 113 -0.48 12.04 13.00
C SER A 113 -1.19 12.77 14.13
N ASN A 114 -1.21 14.10 14.12
CA ASN A 114 -1.92 14.89 15.12
C ASN A 114 -3.45 14.73 15.04
N LEU A 115 -3.96 14.40 13.87
CA LEU A 115 -5.37 14.10 13.65
C LEU A 115 -5.72 12.61 13.91
N GLU A 116 -4.75 11.85 14.40
CA GLU A 116 -4.88 10.42 14.72
C GLU A 116 -5.30 9.56 13.50
N VAL A 117 -4.93 9.98 12.31
CA VAL A 117 -5.16 9.21 11.09
C VAL A 117 -4.27 7.96 11.08
N SER A 118 -4.88 6.79 10.92
CA SER A 118 -4.13 5.53 10.78
C SER A 118 -3.47 5.47 9.40
N ILE A 119 -2.14 5.57 9.39
CA ILE A 119 -1.32 5.47 8.19
C ILE A 119 -0.71 4.07 8.15
N TYR A 120 -1.07 3.27 7.14
CA TYR A 120 -0.58 1.90 6.99
C TYR A 120 0.69 1.82 6.15
N TYR A 121 0.88 2.76 5.25
CA TYR A 121 2.04 2.82 4.36
C TYR A 121 2.22 4.24 3.84
N TYR A 122 3.47 4.67 3.68
CA TYR A 122 3.80 5.90 2.98
C TYR A 122 5.15 5.75 2.27
N ASN A 123 5.34 6.47 1.19
CA ASN A 123 6.59 6.52 0.45
C ASN A 123 6.74 7.85 -0.29
N LEU A 124 7.96 8.34 -0.36
CA LEU A 124 8.33 9.50 -1.17
C LEU A 124 9.46 9.10 -2.10
N LYS A 125 9.22 9.13 -3.39
CA LYS A 125 10.22 8.80 -4.41
C LYS A 125 9.91 9.54 -5.71
N ASN A 126 10.93 10.14 -6.32
CA ASN A 126 10.82 10.79 -7.63
C ASN A 126 9.67 11.82 -7.71
N ASN A 127 9.58 12.74 -6.75
CA ASN A 127 8.52 13.73 -6.66
C ASN A 127 7.10 13.14 -6.58
N LYS A 128 7.01 11.89 -6.14
CA LYS A 128 5.76 11.17 -5.97
C LYS A 128 5.63 10.75 -4.51
N PHE A 129 4.60 11.23 -3.84
CA PHE A 129 4.25 10.82 -2.49
C PHE A 129 3.03 9.91 -2.53
N THR A 130 3.15 8.75 -1.91
CA THR A 130 2.06 7.78 -1.80
C THR A 130 1.74 7.50 -0.35
N ILE A 131 0.45 7.34 -0.05
CA ILE A 131 -0.03 7.06 1.30
C ILE A 131 -1.18 6.06 1.24
N CYS A 132 -1.18 5.10 2.16
CA CYS A 132 -2.28 4.15 2.36
C CYS A 132 -2.88 4.38 3.74
N ILE A 133 -4.17 4.65 3.78
CA ILE A 133 -4.92 5.00 4.99
C ILE A 133 -6.22 4.21 5.07
N SER A 134 -6.87 4.24 6.22
CA SER A 134 -8.24 3.72 6.34
C SER A 134 -9.22 4.57 5.51
N ASN A 135 -10.19 3.91 4.86
CA ASN A 135 -11.27 4.57 4.12
C ASN A 135 -12.03 5.62 4.96
N ASN A 136 -12.10 5.42 6.28
CA ASN A 136 -12.79 6.34 7.18
C ASN A 136 -12.23 7.75 7.15
N TYR A 137 -10.94 7.89 6.84
CA TYR A 137 -10.24 9.18 6.81
C TYR A 137 -10.11 9.77 5.40
N TYR A 138 -10.57 9.04 4.39
CA TYR A 138 -10.35 9.42 2.98
C TYR A 138 -10.81 10.85 2.67
N CYS A 139 -12.05 11.18 2.99
CA CYS A 139 -12.60 12.51 2.67
C CYS A 139 -11.84 13.64 3.39
N ASN A 140 -11.50 13.44 4.66
CA ASN A 140 -10.78 14.45 5.44
C ASN A 140 -9.35 14.63 4.94
N VAL A 141 -8.68 13.52 4.63
CA VAL A 141 -7.31 13.56 4.11
C VAL A 141 -7.26 14.21 2.72
N MET A 142 -8.23 13.92 1.85
CA MET A 142 -8.31 14.54 0.53
C MET A 142 -8.50 16.07 0.61
N LYS A 143 -9.32 16.53 1.52
CA LYS A 143 -9.49 17.99 1.77
C LYS A 143 -8.18 18.63 2.20
N LEU A 144 -7.42 17.98 3.09
CA LEU A 144 -6.11 18.48 3.52
C LEU A 144 -5.11 18.48 2.37
N ILE A 145 -5.09 17.46 1.54
CA ILE A 145 -4.21 17.38 0.37
C ILE A 145 -4.47 18.55 -0.57
N TYR A 146 -5.72 18.81 -0.91
CA TYR A 146 -6.08 19.92 -1.79
C TYR A 146 -5.75 21.28 -1.22
N SER A 147 -5.75 21.46 0.10
CA SER A 147 -5.38 22.70 0.73
C SER A 147 -3.86 22.84 0.92
N TYR A 148 -3.11 21.74 1.01
CA TYR A 148 -1.69 21.73 1.33
C TYR A 148 -0.79 21.62 0.09
N PHE A 149 -1.21 20.89 -0.92
CA PHE A 149 -0.51 20.68 -2.18
C PHE A 149 -1.25 21.38 -3.33
#